data_0c0c9c9ed68ef8d457bea128a8f39c14
#
_entry.id   0c0c9c9ed68ef8d457bea128a8f39c14
#
_cell.length_a   1.000
_cell.length_b   1.000
_cell.length_c   1.000
_cell.angle_alpha   90.00
_cell.angle_beta   90.00
_cell.angle_gamma   90.00
#
_symmetry.space_group_name_H-M   'P 1'
#
loop_
_entity.id
_entity.type
_entity.pdbx_description
1 polymer ?
#
loop_
_entity_poly.entity_id
_entity_poly.type
_entity_poly.pdbx_seq_one_letter_code
_entity_poly.pdbx_strand_id
1 'polypeptide(L)'
;MKIQQLVETVEGKNTHLEHLDDEIWNRGHRGAVEAINYLQGAAGLLHGHTDGRYFTTKKWDGSPAIFVGTDPETGEFVMGDKGIFAGTKDNRIYKAGDIDRVKPDKEKNGQKVDYSGLRSKLKVAFNYLKDLNFGDKILQGDLLWTAGDGDSGFQQINGENYWTFKPNLLTYAVPADSQLAQKMSKVKVGVVFHTTYEGATVGEMRARFGADTSELGSSPFVYYRDASIKDVSGSVTLTRQETYNLEIAITELSSFLQGIGQETFQWLEASIAGHGIRDLIKIDINKMVRGGLMDQPDVYVSKFVGRLEERLSADIAKLKTQAGQDRKRIAQEQALKFVRQHEENITNVYFLFLGIQRVKDVLELHYAKIRQIDTFIARPDGSFDVKPEEGVVIVDHLGTGGTEAVKIVDRLEFSRENFLKVRRK
;
A
#
# COMPACT_ATOMS: atom_id res chain seq x y z
N MET A 1 12.79 -23.94 -13.41
CA MET A 1 12.78 -24.35 -12.01
C MET A 1 12.07 -23.26 -11.20
N LYS A 2 10.83 -23.54 -10.83
CA LYS A 2 10.03 -23.08 -9.69
C LYS A 2 9.95 -21.58 -9.36
N ILE A 3 9.10 -20.85 -10.11
CA ILE A 3 8.42 -19.64 -9.63
C ILE A 3 7.12 -20.00 -8.84
N GLN A 4 6.72 -21.25 -8.86
CA GLN A 4 5.47 -21.75 -8.24
C GLN A 4 5.53 -21.96 -6.70
N GLN A 5 6.66 -21.66 -6.04
CA GLN A 5 6.82 -21.84 -4.58
C GLN A 5 6.85 -20.52 -3.77
N LEU A 6 6.46 -19.39 -4.38
CA LEU A 6 6.42 -18.09 -3.70
C LEU A 6 5.00 -17.58 -3.44
N VAL A 7 3.97 -18.40 -3.63
CA VAL A 7 2.56 -18.02 -3.41
C VAL A 7 1.85 -18.98 -2.44
N GLU A 8 2.57 -19.74 -1.63
CA GLU A 8 2.00 -20.18 -0.38
C GLU A 8 2.19 -19.06 0.64
N THR A 9 1.32 -18.06 0.56
CA THR A 9 1.05 -17.17 1.68
C THR A 9 0.54 -18.04 2.82
N VAL A 10 1.42 -18.29 3.78
CA VAL A 10 1.00 -18.76 5.10
C VAL A 10 -0.02 -17.73 5.59
N GLU A 11 -1.29 -18.10 5.60
CA GLU A 11 -2.39 -17.27 6.10
C GLU A 11 -1.98 -16.68 7.45
N GLY A 12 -1.95 -15.35 7.55
CA GLY A 12 -1.70 -14.60 8.78
C GLY A 12 -0.28 -14.06 9.01
N LYS A 13 0.73 -14.36 8.19
CA LYS A 13 2.12 -13.94 8.51
C LYS A 13 2.64 -12.65 7.89
N ASN A 14 2.00 -12.10 6.89
CA ASN A 14 2.37 -10.79 6.31
C ASN A 14 1.48 -10.50 5.10
N THR A 15 0.30 -9.97 5.33
CA THR A 15 -0.60 -9.59 4.24
C THR A 15 -0.06 -8.34 3.56
N HIS A 16 0.21 -8.44 2.26
CA HIS A 16 0.46 -7.27 1.44
C HIS A 16 -0.82 -6.44 1.44
N LEU A 17 -0.72 -5.16 1.78
CA LEU A 17 -1.87 -4.27 1.75
C LEU A 17 -2.30 -4.02 0.30
N GLU A 18 -3.39 -4.62 -0.12
CA GLU A 18 -3.93 -4.52 -1.48
C GLU A 18 -4.70 -3.21 -1.69
N HIS A 19 -4.78 -2.77 -2.94
CA HIS A 19 -5.71 -1.70 -3.30
C HIS A 19 -7.15 -2.21 -3.20
N LEU A 20 -8.05 -1.38 -2.69
CA LEU A 20 -9.47 -1.70 -2.56
C LEU A 20 -10.08 -2.18 -3.88
N ASP A 21 -9.76 -1.52 -4.97
CA ASP A 21 -10.24 -1.86 -6.31
C ASP A 21 -9.65 -3.18 -6.86
N ASP A 22 -8.47 -3.62 -6.39
CA ASP A 22 -7.87 -4.89 -6.79
C ASP A 22 -8.59 -6.12 -6.19
N GLU A 23 -9.39 -5.95 -5.12
CA GLU A 23 -10.10 -7.06 -4.49
C GLU A 23 -11.07 -7.77 -5.46
N ILE A 24 -11.65 -7.02 -6.41
CA ILE A 24 -12.49 -7.59 -7.45
C ILE A 24 -11.73 -8.61 -8.33
N TRP A 25 -10.46 -8.36 -8.60
CA TRP A 25 -9.60 -9.25 -9.37
C TRP A 25 -9.02 -10.37 -8.51
N ASN A 26 -8.72 -10.10 -7.25
CA ASN A 26 -8.13 -11.06 -6.33
C ASN A 26 -9.12 -12.16 -5.96
N ARG A 27 -10.40 -11.80 -5.73
CA ARG A 27 -11.38 -12.68 -5.08
C ARG A 27 -12.73 -12.73 -5.82
N GLY A 28 -12.81 -12.17 -7.04
CA GLY A 28 -14.01 -12.22 -7.88
C GLY A 28 -15.22 -11.55 -7.22
N HIS A 29 -16.37 -12.19 -7.32
CA HIS A 29 -17.64 -11.68 -6.75
C HIS A 29 -17.51 -11.35 -5.27
N ARG A 30 -16.88 -12.23 -4.47
CA ARG A 30 -16.66 -11.98 -3.04
C ARG A 30 -15.82 -10.74 -2.81
N GLY A 31 -14.74 -10.54 -3.59
CA GLY A 31 -13.91 -9.35 -3.51
C GLY A 31 -14.65 -8.07 -3.88
N ALA A 32 -15.57 -8.14 -4.86
CA ALA A 32 -16.43 -7.02 -5.21
C ALA A 32 -17.39 -6.64 -4.06
N VAL A 33 -18.02 -7.64 -3.42
CA VAL A 33 -18.87 -7.42 -2.23
C VAL A 33 -18.06 -6.75 -1.11
N GLU A 34 -16.88 -7.25 -0.82
CA GLU A 34 -16.01 -6.71 0.23
C GLU A 34 -15.57 -5.28 -0.11
N ALA A 35 -15.17 -5.01 -1.35
CA ALA A 35 -14.79 -3.65 -1.77
C ALA A 35 -15.94 -2.66 -1.54
N ILE A 36 -17.18 -3.02 -1.89
CA ILE A 36 -18.36 -2.18 -1.66
C ILE A 36 -18.61 -1.99 -0.16
N ASN A 37 -18.48 -3.03 0.66
CA ASN A 37 -18.61 -2.92 2.12
C ASN A 37 -17.55 -1.96 2.72
N TYR A 38 -16.32 -2.01 2.22
CA TYR A 38 -15.28 -1.06 2.63
C TYR A 38 -15.61 0.38 2.23
N LEU A 39 -16.18 0.60 1.02
CA LEU A 39 -16.65 1.93 0.62
C LEU A 39 -17.75 2.45 1.54
N GLN A 40 -18.71 1.58 1.90
CA GLN A 40 -19.78 1.93 2.87
C GLN A 40 -19.20 2.27 4.24
N GLY A 41 -18.28 1.45 4.76
CA GLY A 41 -17.58 1.69 6.03
C GLY A 41 -16.84 3.02 6.02
N ALA A 42 -16.08 3.31 4.95
CA ALA A 42 -15.35 4.55 4.79
C ALA A 42 -16.28 5.78 4.75
N ALA A 43 -17.38 5.69 4.01
CA ALA A 43 -18.40 6.75 3.96
C ALA A 43 -19.03 6.96 5.34
N GLY A 44 -19.38 5.88 6.05
CA GLY A 44 -19.92 5.94 7.40
C GLY A 44 -18.99 6.65 8.40
N LEU A 45 -17.69 6.36 8.34
CA LEU A 45 -16.69 7.03 9.20
C LEU A 45 -16.60 8.54 8.94
N LEU A 46 -16.73 8.99 7.67
CA LEU A 46 -16.78 10.42 7.34
C LEU A 46 -18.05 11.11 7.83
N HIS A 47 -19.10 10.33 8.14
CA HIS A 47 -20.35 10.81 8.75
C HIS A 47 -20.33 10.80 10.26
N GLY A 48 -19.27 10.30 10.88
CA GLY A 48 -19.22 10.07 12.31
C GLY A 48 -20.03 8.85 12.77
N HIS A 49 -20.50 8.00 11.85
CA HIS A 49 -21.09 6.72 12.18
C HIS A 49 -19.99 5.69 12.46
N THR A 50 -19.74 5.40 13.73
CA THR A 50 -18.80 4.37 14.14
C THR A 50 -19.59 3.20 14.75
N ASP A 51 -19.79 2.15 13.97
CA ASP A 51 -20.27 0.86 14.49
C ASP A 51 -19.13 0.06 15.17
N GLY A 52 -17.94 0.62 15.23
CA GLY A 52 -16.73 -0.01 15.77
C GLY A 52 -16.12 -1.08 14.87
N ARG A 53 -16.73 -1.37 13.73
CA ARG A 53 -16.23 -2.37 12.79
C ARG A 53 -15.08 -1.83 11.93
N TYR A 54 -15.25 -0.64 11.37
CA TYR A 54 -14.27 -0.03 10.50
C TYR A 54 -13.55 1.12 11.22
N PHE A 55 -12.26 1.25 10.94
CA PHE A 55 -11.50 2.46 11.27
C PHE A 55 -10.54 2.79 10.14
N THR A 56 -10.11 4.05 10.07
CA THR A 56 -9.18 4.52 9.05
C THR A 56 -7.85 4.88 9.65
N THR A 57 -6.78 4.57 8.91
CA THR A 57 -5.43 5.05 9.20
C THR A 57 -4.89 5.83 8.01
N LYS A 58 -4.04 6.82 8.30
CA LYS A 58 -3.37 7.60 7.28
C LYS A 58 -2.27 6.75 6.65
N LYS A 59 -2.23 6.73 5.32
CA LYS A 59 -1.11 6.11 4.63
C LYS A 59 0.01 7.12 4.47
N TRP A 60 1.04 6.96 5.30
CA TRP A 60 2.23 7.77 5.22
C TRP A 60 3.17 7.28 4.10
N ASP A 61 3.84 8.22 3.43
CA ASP A 61 4.90 7.90 2.46
C ASP A 61 6.25 7.75 3.19
N GLY A 62 6.28 6.87 4.21
CA GLY A 62 7.47 6.62 5.02
C GLY A 62 8.45 5.63 4.38
N SER A 63 9.74 5.72 4.72
CA SER A 63 10.77 4.79 4.24
C SER A 63 12.05 4.90 5.08
N PRO A 64 12.70 3.76 5.42
CA PRO A 64 12.26 2.38 5.20
C PRO A 64 11.17 1.94 6.16
N ALA A 65 10.42 0.89 5.76
CA ALA A 65 9.58 0.16 6.70
C ALA A 65 10.46 -0.61 7.70
N ILE A 66 10.12 -0.51 8.98
CA ILE A 66 10.80 -1.19 10.09
C ILE A 66 9.82 -2.00 10.93
N PHE A 67 10.35 -3.06 11.52
CA PHE A 67 9.67 -3.89 12.51
C PHE A 67 10.52 -3.81 13.77
N VAL A 68 9.92 -3.34 14.86
CA VAL A 68 10.61 -3.08 16.12
C VAL A 68 9.76 -3.49 17.30
N GLY A 69 10.40 -4.06 18.31
CA GLY A 69 9.66 -4.49 19.50
C GLY A 69 10.49 -5.41 20.39
N THR A 70 9.78 -6.21 21.16
CA THR A 70 10.38 -7.21 22.04
C THR A 70 10.27 -8.60 21.41
N ASP A 71 11.37 -9.33 21.37
CA ASP A 71 11.34 -10.75 21.02
C ASP A 71 10.76 -11.53 22.22
N PRO A 72 9.59 -12.15 22.08
CA PRO A 72 8.91 -12.82 23.20
C PRO A 72 9.69 -14.05 23.72
N GLU A 73 10.61 -14.61 22.94
CA GLU A 73 11.44 -15.75 23.34
C GLU A 73 12.60 -15.32 24.25
N THR A 74 13.12 -14.09 24.10
CA THR A 74 14.31 -13.62 24.82
C THR A 74 14.06 -12.44 25.75
N GLY A 75 12.96 -11.70 25.54
CA GLY A 75 12.68 -10.45 26.21
C GLY A 75 13.56 -9.28 25.73
N GLU A 76 14.41 -9.50 24.72
CA GLU A 76 15.31 -8.47 24.21
C GLU A 76 14.62 -7.61 23.12
N PHE A 77 15.03 -6.35 23.03
CA PHE A 77 14.64 -5.51 21.90
C PHE A 77 15.16 -6.09 20.60
N VAL A 78 14.29 -6.18 19.61
CA VAL A 78 14.60 -6.67 18.28
C VAL A 78 14.12 -5.70 17.21
N MET A 79 14.92 -5.53 16.16
CA MET A 79 14.58 -4.74 14.98
C MET A 79 14.84 -5.53 13.69
N GLY A 80 14.14 -5.22 12.63
CA GLY A 80 14.38 -5.78 11.29
C GLY A 80 13.47 -5.20 10.23
N ASP A 81 13.51 -5.82 9.05
CA ASP A 81 12.46 -5.71 8.03
C ASP A 81 11.49 -6.91 8.14
N LYS A 82 10.59 -7.07 7.17
CA LYS A 82 9.65 -8.20 7.18
C LYS A 82 10.33 -9.60 7.23
N GLY A 83 11.60 -9.69 6.94
CA GLY A 83 12.39 -10.92 7.09
C GLY A 83 12.60 -11.32 8.54
N ILE A 84 12.29 -10.46 9.52
CA ILE A 84 12.38 -10.76 10.96
C ILE A 84 11.57 -12.00 11.35
N PHE A 85 10.45 -12.27 10.64
CA PHE A 85 9.56 -13.40 10.87
C PHE A 85 9.99 -14.69 10.15
N ALA A 86 11.11 -14.67 9.39
CA ALA A 86 11.66 -15.87 8.81
C ALA A 86 12.13 -16.85 9.91
N GLY A 87 12.08 -18.14 9.61
CA GLY A 87 12.42 -19.19 10.57
C GLY A 87 13.85 -19.17 11.12
N THR A 88 14.74 -18.35 10.55
CA THR A 88 16.11 -18.14 11.03
C THR A 88 16.25 -16.79 11.73
N LYS A 89 17.10 -16.75 12.78
CA LYS A 89 17.38 -15.48 13.50
C LYS A 89 18.33 -14.54 12.73
N ASP A 90 18.79 -14.92 11.53
CA ASP A 90 19.80 -14.18 10.76
C ASP A 90 19.33 -12.78 10.33
N ASN A 91 18.02 -12.57 10.17
CA ASN A 91 17.44 -11.29 9.80
C ASN A 91 17.04 -10.42 11.00
N ARG A 92 17.29 -10.90 12.23
CA ARG A 92 17.00 -10.18 13.47
C ARG A 92 18.20 -9.34 13.90
N ILE A 93 17.93 -8.12 14.34
CA ILE A 93 18.92 -7.15 14.80
C ILE A 93 18.67 -6.95 16.30
N TYR A 94 19.54 -7.50 17.15
CA TYR A 94 19.50 -7.35 18.61
C TYR A 94 20.50 -6.31 19.13
N LYS A 95 21.46 -5.91 18.29
CA LYS A 95 22.42 -4.84 18.58
C LYS A 95 22.78 -4.06 17.33
N ALA A 96 23.18 -2.81 17.49
CA ALA A 96 23.49 -1.93 16.35
C ALA A 96 24.53 -2.51 15.37
N GLY A 97 25.46 -3.34 15.85
CA GLY A 97 26.45 -4.03 15.01
C GLY A 97 25.88 -5.10 14.08
N ASP A 98 24.70 -5.65 14.38
CA ASP A 98 24.06 -6.65 13.51
C ASP A 98 23.56 -6.04 12.21
N ILE A 99 23.36 -4.72 12.16
CA ILE A 99 22.83 -4.01 10.99
C ILE A 99 23.74 -4.21 9.77
N ASP A 100 25.05 -4.17 9.96
CA ASP A 100 26.01 -4.35 8.86
C ASP A 100 25.94 -5.77 8.28
N ARG A 101 25.69 -6.78 9.11
CA ARG A 101 25.49 -8.18 8.70
C ARG A 101 24.14 -8.37 7.98
N VAL A 102 23.06 -7.79 8.52
CA VAL A 102 21.69 -7.97 8.00
C VAL A 102 21.46 -7.15 6.73
N LYS A 103 22.16 -6.03 6.58
CA LYS A 103 22.04 -5.11 5.43
C LYS A 103 23.39 -4.88 4.73
N PRO A 104 24.05 -5.94 4.20
CA PRO A 104 25.28 -5.77 3.43
C PRO A 104 24.97 -5.08 2.11
N ASP A 105 25.98 -4.46 1.50
CA ASP A 105 25.91 -4.02 0.12
C ASP A 105 25.58 -5.23 -0.77
N LYS A 106 24.81 -4.99 -1.82
CA LYS A 106 24.38 -6.05 -2.75
C LYS A 106 24.81 -5.72 -4.17
N GLU A 107 24.99 -6.75 -4.96
CA GLU A 107 25.09 -6.63 -6.41
C GLU A 107 23.74 -6.94 -7.04
N LYS A 108 23.24 -6.04 -7.88
CA LYS A 108 21.98 -6.22 -8.62
C LYS A 108 22.23 -5.86 -10.09
N ASN A 109 21.99 -6.82 -10.98
CA ASN A 109 22.20 -6.65 -12.43
C ASN A 109 23.62 -6.15 -12.78
N GLY A 110 24.65 -6.64 -12.09
CA GLY A 110 26.05 -6.25 -12.31
C GLY A 110 26.41 -4.87 -11.72
N GLN A 111 25.53 -4.22 -10.99
CA GLN A 111 25.78 -2.95 -10.31
C GLN A 111 25.80 -3.13 -8.81
N LYS A 112 26.81 -2.54 -8.15
CA LYS A 112 26.89 -2.48 -6.69
C LYS A 112 25.84 -1.51 -6.16
N VAL A 113 24.98 -1.98 -5.27
CA VAL A 113 24.01 -1.17 -4.52
C VAL A 113 24.59 -0.92 -3.14
N ASP A 114 24.93 0.35 -2.88
CA ASP A 114 25.42 0.80 -1.57
C ASP A 114 24.26 1.02 -0.59
N TYR A 115 24.29 0.32 0.54
CA TYR A 115 23.33 0.46 1.63
C TYR A 115 23.90 1.24 2.84
N SER A 116 25.01 1.95 2.71
CA SER A 116 25.62 2.70 3.82
C SER A 116 24.66 3.72 4.44
N GLY A 117 23.95 4.48 3.62
CA GLY A 117 22.92 5.44 4.07
C GLY A 117 21.78 4.77 4.82
N LEU A 118 21.29 3.62 4.32
CA LEU A 118 20.27 2.83 5.01
C LEU A 118 20.77 2.32 6.35
N ARG A 119 22.00 1.76 6.39
CA ARG A 119 22.62 1.29 7.63
C ARG A 119 22.76 2.40 8.67
N SER A 120 23.16 3.60 8.24
CA SER A 120 23.26 4.77 9.13
C SER A 120 21.91 5.13 9.75
N LYS A 121 20.83 5.23 8.93
CA LYS A 121 19.46 5.48 9.41
C LYS A 121 19.02 4.40 10.41
N LEU A 122 19.22 3.12 10.10
CA LEU A 122 18.83 2.02 10.97
C LEU A 122 19.62 2.02 12.28
N LYS A 123 20.91 2.38 12.30
CA LYS A 123 21.71 2.49 13.54
C LYS A 123 21.18 3.61 14.44
N VAL A 124 20.82 4.76 13.87
CA VAL A 124 20.20 5.85 14.63
C VAL A 124 18.85 5.39 15.18
N ALA A 125 17.99 4.81 14.35
CA ALA A 125 16.69 4.30 14.77
C ALA A 125 16.82 3.26 15.90
N PHE A 126 17.69 2.27 15.75
CA PHE A 126 17.94 1.26 16.76
C PHE A 126 18.33 1.85 18.11
N ASN A 127 19.28 2.79 18.13
CA ASN A 127 19.82 3.35 19.37
C ASN A 127 18.80 4.11 20.21
N TYR A 128 17.74 4.67 19.58
CA TYR A 128 16.73 5.44 20.29
C TYR A 128 15.41 4.67 20.48
N LEU A 129 15.06 3.77 19.55
CA LEU A 129 13.81 3.00 19.66
C LEU A 129 13.91 1.90 20.72
N LYS A 130 15.08 1.33 20.95
CA LYS A 130 15.30 0.29 21.97
C LYS A 130 14.94 0.70 23.40
N ASP A 131 14.87 2.00 23.65
CA ASP A 131 14.57 2.56 24.99
C ASP A 131 13.06 2.76 25.20
N LEU A 132 12.22 2.46 24.18
CA LEU A 132 10.76 2.44 24.31
C LEU A 132 10.28 1.09 24.84
N ASN A 133 9.17 1.11 25.58
CA ASN A 133 8.52 -0.10 26.07
C ASN A 133 7.54 -0.66 25.04
N PHE A 134 7.85 -1.77 24.42
CA PHE A 134 6.97 -2.45 23.46
C PHE A 134 6.09 -3.54 24.08
N GLY A 135 6.23 -3.81 25.38
CA GLY A 135 5.61 -4.98 25.99
C GLY A 135 6.16 -6.27 25.37
N ASP A 136 5.25 -7.16 24.99
CA ASP A 136 5.57 -8.44 24.30
C ASP A 136 5.23 -8.40 22.79
N LYS A 137 5.20 -7.20 22.19
CA LYS A 137 4.75 -6.94 20.82
C LYS A 137 5.90 -6.53 19.93
N ILE A 138 5.70 -6.72 18.61
CA ILE A 138 6.48 -6.07 17.57
C ILE A 138 5.53 -5.13 16.82
N LEU A 139 5.96 -3.89 16.63
CA LEU A 139 5.24 -2.89 15.83
C LEU A 139 5.91 -2.75 14.47
N GLN A 140 5.11 -2.76 13.42
CA GLN A 140 5.54 -2.32 12.10
C GLN A 140 5.23 -0.85 11.93
N GLY A 141 6.21 -0.12 11.42
CA GLY A 141 6.05 1.29 11.08
C GLY A 141 7.01 1.70 9.98
N ASP A 142 6.87 2.96 9.59
CA ASP A 142 7.71 3.58 8.58
C ASP A 142 8.54 4.69 9.22
N LEU A 143 9.84 4.69 8.97
CA LEU A 143 10.70 5.80 9.38
C LEU A 143 10.32 7.06 8.60
N LEU A 144 10.17 8.15 9.33
CA LEU A 144 9.88 9.48 8.77
C LEU A 144 11.16 10.29 8.61
N TRP A 145 12.05 10.28 9.62
CA TRP A 145 13.39 10.87 9.57
C TRP A 145 14.28 10.29 10.66
N THR A 146 15.59 10.46 10.49
CA THR A 146 16.60 10.22 11.51
C THR A 146 17.56 11.38 11.59
N ALA A 147 18.07 11.69 12.78
CA ALA A 147 19.03 12.79 12.94
C ALA A 147 20.27 12.58 12.07
N GLY A 148 20.61 13.57 11.28
CA GLY A 148 21.80 13.57 10.42
C GLY A 148 21.60 12.94 9.03
N ASP A 149 20.37 12.53 8.65
CA ASP A 149 20.11 11.98 7.32
C ASP A 149 19.99 13.06 6.22
N GLY A 150 19.90 14.34 6.60
CA GLY A 150 19.74 15.46 5.66
C GLY A 150 18.32 15.62 5.10
N ASP A 151 17.41 14.73 5.45
CA ASP A 151 16.05 14.70 4.93
C ASP A 151 15.06 15.48 5.83
N SER A 152 15.54 16.10 6.94
CA SER A 152 14.72 16.87 7.87
C SER A 152 15.38 18.19 8.30
N GLY A 153 14.58 19.25 8.50
CA GLY A 153 15.09 20.54 8.93
C GLY A 153 14.11 21.68 8.68
N PHE A 154 14.54 22.89 9.10
CA PHE A 154 13.79 24.11 8.77
C PHE A 154 14.01 24.50 7.32
N GLN A 155 12.92 24.80 6.62
CA GLN A 155 12.91 25.15 5.20
C GLN A 155 11.82 26.18 4.90
N GLN A 156 12.08 27.06 3.95
CA GLN A 156 11.05 27.95 3.39
C GLN A 156 10.41 27.28 2.17
N ILE A 157 9.07 27.20 2.14
CA ILE A 157 8.27 26.69 1.04
C ILE A 157 7.23 27.73 0.67
N ASN A 158 7.26 28.19 -0.59
CA ASN A 158 6.30 29.18 -1.11
C ASN A 158 6.21 30.46 -0.25
N GLY A 159 7.32 30.88 0.36
CA GLY A 159 7.41 32.09 1.20
C GLY A 159 7.12 31.88 2.70
N GLU A 160 6.67 30.71 3.10
CA GLU A 160 6.35 30.35 4.48
C GLU A 160 7.44 29.47 5.11
N ASN A 161 7.64 29.59 6.43
CA ASN A 161 8.66 28.84 7.14
C ASN A 161 8.06 27.57 7.76
N TYR A 162 8.66 26.42 7.46
CA TYR A 162 8.25 25.11 7.96
C TYR A 162 9.43 24.38 8.59
N TRP A 163 9.13 23.48 9.51
CA TRP A 163 9.98 22.34 9.80
C TRP A 163 9.53 21.19 8.90
N THR A 164 10.43 20.62 8.11
CA THR A 164 10.12 19.63 7.08
C THR A 164 10.84 18.33 7.30
N PHE A 165 10.27 17.23 6.76
CA PHE A 165 10.95 15.96 6.62
C PHE A 165 10.48 15.26 5.33
N LYS A 166 11.39 14.52 4.70
CA LYS A 166 11.16 13.87 3.40
C LYS A 166 11.58 12.40 3.44
N PRO A 167 10.75 11.51 3.97
CA PRO A 167 11.11 10.10 4.10
C PRO A 167 11.25 9.39 2.75
N ASN A 168 10.46 9.75 1.75
CA ASN A 168 10.47 9.14 0.43
C ASN A 168 10.17 10.16 -0.69
N LEU A 169 8.96 10.21 -1.20
CA LEU A 169 8.57 11.09 -2.30
C LEU A 169 8.04 12.42 -1.79
N LEU A 170 7.16 12.35 -0.79
CA LEU A 170 6.49 13.51 -0.22
C LEU A 170 7.38 14.24 0.79
N THR A 171 7.35 15.56 0.74
CA THR A 171 7.86 16.44 1.80
C THR A 171 6.70 16.80 2.72
N TYR A 172 6.79 16.38 3.97
CA TYR A 172 5.87 16.77 5.03
C TYR A 172 6.37 18.06 5.67
N ALA A 173 5.46 18.99 5.91
CA ALA A 173 5.78 20.32 6.39
C ALA A 173 4.86 20.72 7.56
N VAL A 174 5.48 21.17 8.63
CA VAL A 174 4.79 21.64 9.85
C VAL A 174 5.14 23.10 10.04
N PRO A 175 4.19 24.03 10.22
CA PRO A 175 4.47 25.44 10.43
C PRO A 175 5.54 25.62 11.53
N ALA A 176 6.59 26.39 11.23
CA ALA A 176 7.80 26.47 12.05
C ALA A 176 7.56 27.03 13.47
N ASP A 177 6.55 27.86 13.62
CA ASP A 177 6.13 28.47 14.89
C ASP A 177 5.23 27.56 15.76
N SER A 178 4.78 26.41 15.21
CA SER A 178 3.89 25.50 15.92
C SER A 178 4.61 24.73 17.03
N GLN A 179 3.87 24.38 18.08
CA GLN A 179 4.37 23.49 19.15
C GLN A 179 4.83 22.12 18.61
N LEU A 180 4.17 21.64 17.54
CA LEU A 180 4.52 20.39 16.90
C LEU A 180 5.90 20.47 16.25
N ALA A 181 6.18 21.52 15.48
CA ALA A 181 7.50 21.74 14.87
C ALA A 181 8.59 21.86 15.93
N GLN A 182 8.33 22.58 17.01
CA GLN A 182 9.27 22.71 18.15
C GLN A 182 9.58 21.38 18.81
N LYS A 183 8.60 20.48 18.92
CA LYS A 183 8.79 19.12 19.43
C LYS A 183 9.59 18.26 18.43
N MET A 184 9.17 18.25 17.16
CA MET A 184 9.75 17.38 16.13
C MET A 184 11.20 17.73 15.82
N SER A 185 11.56 19.03 15.83
CA SER A 185 12.92 19.48 15.54
C SER A 185 13.96 19.08 16.58
N LYS A 186 13.55 18.73 17.79
CA LYS A 186 14.44 18.34 18.89
C LYS A 186 14.72 16.84 18.97
N VAL A 187 13.81 16.01 18.42
CA VAL A 187 13.96 14.55 18.49
C VAL A 187 14.93 14.01 17.45
N LYS A 188 15.42 12.81 17.68
CA LYS A 188 16.44 12.14 16.85
C LYS A 188 15.84 11.17 15.83
N VAL A 189 14.64 10.68 16.10
CA VAL A 189 13.94 9.69 15.25
C VAL A 189 12.47 10.05 15.18
N GLY A 190 11.93 10.06 13.97
CA GLY A 190 10.49 10.10 13.72
C GLY A 190 10.03 8.79 13.09
N VAL A 191 8.95 8.21 13.61
CA VAL A 191 8.36 6.97 13.10
C VAL A 191 6.83 7.03 13.20
N VAL A 192 6.15 6.44 12.23
CA VAL A 192 4.72 6.18 12.28
C VAL A 192 4.48 4.69 12.34
N PHE A 193 3.75 4.23 13.34
CA PHE A 193 3.39 2.81 13.49
C PHE A 193 1.98 2.57 12.96
N HIS A 194 1.75 1.42 12.32
CA HIS A 194 0.46 1.11 11.68
C HIS A 194 0.00 -0.34 11.87
N THR A 195 0.86 -1.26 12.33
CA THR A 195 0.51 -2.68 12.50
C THR A 195 1.18 -3.22 13.76
N THR A 196 0.42 -4.01 14.52
CA THR A 196 0.89 -4.73 15.71
C THR A 196 1.07 -6.20 15.34
N TYR A 197 2.13 -6.83 15.85
CA TYR A 197 2.39 -8.26 15.73
C TYR A 197 2.46 -8.87 17.12
N GLU A 198 1.70 -9.94 17.33
CA GLU A 198 1.59 -10.67 18.60
C GLU A 198 1.71 -12.17 18.35
N GLY A 199 2.40 -12.90 19.24
CA GLY A 199 2.57 -14.34 19.16
C GLY A 199 3.58 -14.85 20.18
N ALA A 200 3.60 -16.17 20.43
CA ALA A 200 4.49 -16.78 21.41
C ALA A 200 5.97 -16.77 20.98
N THR A 201 6.23 -16.78 19.69
CA THR A 201 7.58 -16.62 19.10
C THR A 201 7.51 -15.62 17.96
N VAL A 202 8.63 -14.96 17.63
CA VAL A 202 8.67 -14.02 16.49
C VAL A 202 8.21 -14.71 15.19
N GLY A 203 8.54 -15.98 15.00
CA GLY A 203 8.14 -16.74 13.81
C GLY A 203 6.63 -17.05 13.74
N GLU A 204 5.92 -17.05 14.85
CA GLU A 204 4.50 -17.34 14.96
C GLU A 204 3.63 -16.10 15.12
N MET A 205 4.25 -14.93 15.25
CA MET A 205 3.52 -13.67 15.36
C MET A 205 2.59 -13.44 14.18
N ARG A 206 1.40 -12.93 14.48
CA ARG A 206 0.38 -12.58 13.51
C ARG A 206 0.17 -11.08 13.49
N ALA A 207 -0.02 -10.54 12.30
CA ALA A 207 -0.31 -9.14 12.10
C ALA A 207 -1.74 -8.83 12.55
N ARG A 208 -1.90 -7.71 13.26
CA ARG A 208 -3.17 -7.03 13.49
C ARG A 208 -3.01 -5.60 13.03
N PHE A 209 -3.83 -5.16 12.09
CA PHE A 209 -3.80 -3.78 11.63
C PHE A 209 -4.20 -2.82 12.75
N GLY A 210 -3.57 -1.65 12.77
CA GLY A 210 -3.61 -0.72 13.89
C GLY A 210 -2.43 -0.92 14.83
N ALA A 211 -1.76 0.17 15.18
CA ALA A 211 -0.63 0.13 16.09
C ALA A 211 -1.10 0.29 17.54
N ASP A 212 -0.84 -0.70 18.37
CA ASP A 212 -1.00 -0.55 19.81
C ASP A 212 0.25 0.12 20.40
N THR A 213 0.17 1.43 20.52
CA THR A 213 1.23 2.28 21.08
C THR A 213 1.04 2.62 22.55
N SER A 214 0.07 2.00 23.22
CA SER A 214 -0.36 2.35 24.58
C SER A 214 0.74 2.22 25.64
N GLU A 215 1.67 1.26 25.44
CA GLU A 215 2.75 0.96 26.38
C GLU A 215 4.06 1.67 26.08
N LEU A 216 4.23 2.28 24.89
CA LEU A 216 5.51 2.83 24.44
C LEU A 216 6.09 3.93 25.33
N GLY A 217 5.23 4.65 26.08
CA GLY A 217 5.65 5.77 26.90
C GLY A 217 6.09 6.99 26.08
N SER A 218 6.71 7.95 26.72
CA SER A 218 7.24 9.16 26.06
C SER A 218 8.78 9.13 26.04
N SER A 219 9.36 9.62 24.94
CA SER A 219 10.81 9.78 24.81
C SER A 219 11.16 11.20 24.37
N PRO A 220 12.18 11.84 24.94
CA PRO A 220 12.66 13.14 24.47
C PRO A 220 13.41 13.03 23.12
N PHE A 221 13.72 11.83 22.68
CA PHE A 221 14.51 11.58 21.47
C PHE A 221 13.73 10.94 20.33
N VAL A 222 12.50 10.46 20.60
CA VAL A 222 11.67 9.78 19.62
C VAL A 222 10.34 10.49 19.48
N TYR A 223 10.01 10.88 18.27
CA TYR A 223 8.65 11.21 17.85
C TYR A 223 8.04 9.95 17.25
N TYR A 224 7.00 9.45 17.87
CA TYR A 224 6.21 8.40 17.25
C TYR A 224 4.74 8.79 17.20
N ARG A 225 4.04 8.18 16.28
CA ARG A 225 2.63 8.34 16.09
C ARG A 225 2.01 7.03 15.66
N ASP A 226 0.81 6.77 16.12
CA ASP A 226 -0.13 5.84 15.52
C ASP A 226 -0.66 6.46 14.22
N ALA A 227 -0.75 5.65 13.16
CA ALA A 227 -1.25 6.07 11.86
C ALA A 227 -2.77 6.32 11.85
N SER A 228 -3.50 5.98 12.93
CA SER A 228 -4.96 6.13 12.97
C SER A 228 -5.40 7.58 12.78
N ILE A 229 -6.41 7.76 11.93
CA ILE A 229 -7.08 9.05 11.74
C ILE A 229 -8.13 9.17 12.83
N LYS A 230 -7.88 10.10 13.74
CA LYS A 230 -8.90 10.52 14.72
C LYS A 230 -9.38 11.89 14.26
N ASP A 231 -10.66 12.01 13.93
CA ASP A 231 -11.27 13.31 13.77
C ASP A 231 -11.35 13.99 15.15
N VAL A 232 -10.34 14.83 15.41
CA VAL A 232 -10.30 15.62 16.66
C VAL A 232 -11.13 16.90 16.54
N SER A 233 -11.64 17.24 15.35
CA SER A 233 -12.43 18.45 15.15
C SER A 233 -13.92 18.25 15.46
N GLY A 234 -14.40 16.99 15.43
CA GLY A 234 -15.82 16.67 15.57
C GLY A 234 -16.67 17.27 14.44
N SER A 235 -16.05 17.75 13.37
CA SER A 235 -16.75 18.32 12.22
C SER A 235 -16.96 17.26 11.15
N VAL A 236 -18.20 17.17 10.69
CA VAL A 236 -18.55 16.34 9.52
C VAL A 236 -17.83 16.93 8.30
N THR A 237 -17.00 16.12 7.66
CA THR A 237 -16.24 16.56 6.49
C THR A 237 -17.07 16.54 5.21
N LEU A 238 -18.24 15.91 5.23
CA LEU A 238 -19.19 15.83 4.14
C LEU A 238 -20.41 16.73 4.38
N THR A 239 -20.82 17.47 3.36
CA THR A 239 -22.14 18.12 3.32
C THR A 239 -23.23 17.07 3.16
N ARG A 240 -24.47 17.40 3.51
CA ARG A 240 -25.64 16.51 3.27
C ARG A 240 -25.75 16.07 1.82
N GLN A 241 -25.45 16.95 0.87
CA GLN A 241 -25.52 16.62 -0.55
C GLN A 241 -24.42 15.67 -0.98
N GLU A 242 -23.19 15.89 -0.51
CA GLU A 242 -22.05 14.99 -0.77
C GLU A 242 -22.32 13.60 -0.20
N THR A 243 -22.85 13.53 1.03
CA THR A 243 -23.33 12.30 1.64
C THR A 243 -24.30 11.55 0.75
N TYR A 244 -25.38 12.22 0.41
CA TYR A 244 -26.45 11.64 -0.41
C TYR A 244 -25.93 11.13 -1.75
N ASN A 245 -25.08 11.89 -2.43
CA ASN A 245 -24.48 11.49 -3.69
C ASN A 245 -23.57 10.24 -3.53
N LEU A 246 -22.82 10.17 -2.47
CA LEU A 246 -21.94 9.05 -2.18
C LEU A 246 -22.75 7.78 -1.85
N GLU A 247 -23.80 7.90 -1.05
CA GLU A 247 -24.69 6.78 -0.72
C GLU A 247 -25.41 6.24 -1.95
N ILE A 248 -25.88 7.13 -2.85
CA ILE A 248 -26.46 6.73 -4.15
C ILE A 248 -25.44 5.95 -4.96
N ALA A 249 -24.24 6.49 -5.14
CA ALA A 249 -23.21 5.84 -5.95
C ALA A 249 -22.86 4.44 -5.42
N ILE A 250 -22.72 4.27 -4.11
CA ILE A 250 -22.45 2.97 -3.48
C ILE A 250 -23.66 2.01 -3.65
N THR A 251 -24.89 2.54 -3.53
CA THR A 251 -26.12 1.76 -3.74
C THR A 251 -26.24 1.28 -5.18
N GLU A 252 -25.91 2.13 -6.15
CA GLU A 252 -25.90 1.77 -7.58
C GLU A 252 -24.86 0.68 -7.87
N LEU A 253 -23.65 0.75 -7.27
CA LEU A 253 -22.66 -0.31 -7.40
C LEU A 253 -23.17 -1.63 -6.82
N SER A 254 -23.81 -1.59 -5.65
CA SER A 254 -24.39 -2.78 -5.02
C SER A 254 -25.47 -3.39 -5.88
N SER A 255 -26.36 -2.56 -6.43
CA SER A 255 -27.46 -2.98 -7.31
C SER A 255 -26.93 -3.56 -8.62
N PHE A 256 -25.91 -2.95 -9.21
CA PHE A 256 -25.26 -3.46 -10.42
C PHE A 256 -24.60 -4.81 -10.17
N LEU A 257 -23.86 -4.96 -9.05
CA LEU A 257 -23.23 -6.23 -8.66
C LEU A 257 -24.27 -7.36 -8.50
N GLN A 258 -25.41 -7.05 -7.86
CA GLN A 258 -26.51 -8.00 -7.73
C GLN A 258 -27.12 -8.37 -9.11
N GLY A 259 -27.23 -7.38 -10.00
CA GLY A 259 -27.80 -7.57 -11.34
C GLY A 259 -26.96 -8.46 -12.26
N ILE A 260 -25.63 -8.34 -12.19
CA ILE A 260 -24.73 -9.17 -13.02
C ILE A 260 -24.52 -10.59 -12.45
N GLY A 261 -24.79 -10.81 -11.18
CA GLY A 261 -24.73 -12.12 -10.51
C GLY A 261 -23.32 -12.68 -10.32
N GLN A 262 -23.22 -13.75 -9.53
CA GLN A 262 -21.93 -14.38 -9.20
C GLN A 262 -21.31 -15.10 -10.42
N GLU A 263 -22.10 -15.66 -11.30
CA GLU A 263 -21.66 -16.40 -12.48
C GLU A 263 -20.83 -15.55 -13.45
N THR A 264 -21.08 -14.23 -13.49
CA THR A 264 -20.32 -13.28 -14.30
C THR A 264 -18.82 -13.27 -13.95
N PHE A 265 -18.44 -13.76 -12.79
CA PHE A 265 -17.06 -13.79 -12.31
C PHE A 265 -16.34 -15.14 -12.52
N GLN A 266 -17.04 -16.18 -12.95
CA GLN A 266 -16.46 -17.55 -13.04
C GLN A 266 -15.27 -17.64 -13.99
N TRP A 267 -15.23 -16.84 -15.04
CA TRP A 267 -14.12 -16.80 -16.00
C TRP A 267 -12.79 -16.35 -15.38
N LEU A 268 -12.83 -15.64 -14.25
CA LEU A 268 -11.63 -15.21 -13.53
C LEU A 268 -10.76 -16.36 -13.02
N GLU A 269 -11.33 -17.56 -12.84
CA GLU A 269 -10.61 -18.76 -12.39
C GLU A 269 -9.83 -19.44 -13.54
N ALA A 270 -10.04 -19.01 -14.78
CA ALA A 270 -9.44 -19.66 -15.93
C ALA A 270 -7.94 -19.38 -16.04
N SER A 271 -7.22 -20.35 -16.58
CA SER A 271 -5.85 -20.20 -17.03
C SER A 271 -5.80 -20.22 -18.56
N ILE A 272 -5.19 -19.20 -19.16
CA ILE A 272 -5.05 -19.04 -20.61
C ILE A 272 -3.57 -18.87 -20.98
N ALA A 273 -3.14 -19.57 -22.05
CA ALA A 273 -1.75 -19.56 -22.51
C ALA A 273 -0.70 -19.84 -21.42
N GLY A 274 -1.09 -20.56 -20.35
CA GLY A 274 -0.23 -20.88 -19.20
C GLY A 274 -0.14 -19.80 -18.13
N HIS A 275 -1.04 -18.80 -18.16
CA HIS A 275 -1.15 -17.72 -17.18
C HIS A 275 -2.57 -17.66 -16.60
N GLY A 276 -2.72 -17.32 -15.33
CA GLY A 276 -4.02 -16.98 -14.76
C GLY A 276 -4.58 -15.73 -15.43
N ILE A 277 -5.86 -15.74 -15.82
CA ILE A 277 -6.48 -14.56 -16.46
C ILE A 277 -6.45 -13.34 -15.54
N ARG A 278 -6.61 -13.52 -14.22
CA ARG A 278 -6.50 -12.46 -13.21
C ARG A 278 -5.17 -11.73 -13.29
N ASP A 279 -4.06 -12.48 -13.38
CA ASP A 279 -2.72 -11.91 -13.45
C ASP A 279 -2.52 -11.11 -14.73
N LEU A 280 -3.03 -11.61 -15.85
CA LEU A 280 -2.96 -10.92 -17.14
C LEU A 280 -3.70 -9.58 -17.10
N ILE A 281 -4.90 -9.55 -16.51
CA ILE A 281 -5.68 -8.33 -16.34
C ILE A 281 -5.01 -7.37 -15.36
N LYS A 282 -4.53 -7.82 -14.21
CA LYS A 282 -3.79 -6.97 -13.26
C LYS A 282 -2.55 -6.35 -13.90
N ILE A 283 -1.81 -7.10 -14.71
CA ILE A 283 -0.66 -6.58 -15.46
C ILE A 283 -1.10 -5.52 -16.47
N ASP A 284 -2.20 -5.75 -17.17
CA ASP A 284 -2.74 -4.80 -18.15
C ASP A 284 -3.22 -3.51 -17.49
N ILE A 285 -3.98 -3.61 -16.39
CA ILE A 285 -4.40 -2.46 -15.57
C ILE A 285 -3.18 -1.68 -15.07
N ASN A 286 -2.17 -2.36 -14.54
CA ASN A 286 -0.93 -1.71 -14.11
C ASN A 286 -0.19 -1.00 -15.26
N LYS A 287 -0.28 -1.52 -16.48
CA LYS A 287 0.27 -0.85 -17.68
C LYS A 287 -0.49 0.44 -17.99
N MET A 288 -1.82 0.43 -17.89
CA MET A 288 -2.67 1.61 -18.07
C MET A 288 -2.40 2.66 -16.99
N VAL A 289 -2.32 2.25 -15.71
CA VAL A 289 -1.96 3.14 -14.59
C VAL A 289 -0.61 3.83 -14.84
N ARG A 290 0.40 3.10 -15.30
CA ARG A 290 1.71 3.70 -15.68
C ARG A 290 1.60 4.68 -16.84
N GLY A 291 0.69 4.45 -17.76
CA GLY A 291 0.36 5.36 -18.87
C GLY A 291 -0.43 6.58 -18.44
N GLY A 292 -1.01 6.57 -17.24
CA GLY A 292 -1.82 7.66 -16.69
C GLY A 292 -3.22 7.76 -17.29
N LEU A 293 -3.73 6.70 -17.92
CA LEU A 293 -5.05 6.69 -18.53
C LEU A 293 -5.66 5.29 -18.48
N MET A 294 -6.90 5.20 -18.00
CA MET A 294 -7.71 3.99 -18.03
C MET A 294 -8.58 3.98 -19.28
N ASP A 295 -8.73 2.80 -19.90
CA ASP A 295 -9.65 2.61 -21.02
C ASP A 295 -11.11 2.74 -20.55
N GLN A 296 -12.00 3.18 -21.45
CA GLN A 296 -13.45 3.15 -21.20
C GLN A 296 -13.97 1.71 -21.31
N PRO A 297 -15.05 1.34 -20.59
CA PRO A 297 -15.57 -0.03 -20.56
C PRO A 297 -15.91 -0.62 -21.93
N ASP A 298 -16.47 0.18 -22.81
CA ASP A 298 -16.91 -0.20 -24.17
C ASP A 298 -15.78 -0.57 -25.11
N VAL A 299 -14.56 -0.08 -24.85
CA VAL A 299 -13.38 -0.36 -25.69
C VAL A 299 -12.33 -1.21 -24.95
N TYR A 300 -12.51 -1.45 -23.67
CA TYR A 300 -11.50 -2.12 -22.84
C TYR A 300 -11.14 -3.51 -23.38
N VAL A 301 -12.14 -4.36 -23.64
CA VAL A 301 -11.88 -5.76 -24.04
C VAL A 301 -11.18 -5.82 -25.39
N SER A 302 -11.61 -5.01 -26.38
CA SER A 302 -10.95 -4.97 -27.68
C SER A 302 -9.49 -4.54 -27.60
N LYS A 303 -9.17 -3.55 -26.79
CA LYS A 303 -7.79 -3.11 -26.54
C LYS A 303 -7.00 -4.11 -25.72
N PHE A 304 -7.60 -4.76 -24.72
CA PHE A 304 -6.97 -5.82 -23.94
C PHE A 304 -6.59 -7.01 -24.83
N VAL A 305 -7.47 -7.43 -25.77
CA VAL A 305 -7.17 -8.47 -26.76
C VAL A 305 -5.93 -8.10 -27.57
N GLY A 306 -5.85 -6.87 -28.10
CA GLY A 306 -4.67 -6.42 -28.84
C GLY A 306 -3.38 -6.44 -28.01
N ARG A 307 -3.41 -5.90 -26.79
CA ARG A 307 -2.25 -5.90 -25.89
C ARG A 307 -1.84 -7.30 -25.44
N LEU A 308 -2.81 -8.21 -25.25
CA LEU A 308 -2.56 -9.62 -24.95
C LEU A 308 -1.90 -10.33 -26.13
N GLU A 309 -2.39 -10.11 -27.34
CA GLU A 309 -1.82 -10.67 -28.56
C GLU A 309 -0.37 -10.22 -28.77
N GLU A 310 -0.06 -8.94 -28.65
CA GLU A 310 1.29 -8.40 -28.71
C GLU A 310 2.22 -9.07 -27.69
N ARG A 311 1.76 -9.19 -26.44
CA ARG A 311 2.53 -9.81 -25.36
C ARG A 311 2.84 -11.27 -25.65
N LEU A 312 1.81 -12.07 -26.01
CA LEU A 312 1.99 -13.49 -26.29
C LEU A 312 2.85 -13.73 -27.52
N SER A 313 2.71 -12.88 -28.56
CA SER A 313 3.56 -12.92 -29.76
C SER A 313 5.03 -12.63 -29.42
N ALA A 314 5.29 -11.65 -28.54
CA ALA A 314 6.64 -11.37 -28.07
C ALA A 314 7.25 -12.55 -27.28
N ASP A 315 6.44 -13.29 -26.53
CA ASP A 315 6.91 -14.47 -25.81
C ASP A 315 7.15 -15.65 -26.75
N ILE A 316 6.35 -15.81 -27.80
CA ILE A 316 6.59 -16.80 -28.87
C ILE A 316 7.91 -16.53 -29.59
N ALA A 317 8.21 -15.27 -29.93
CA ALA A 317 9.42 -14.87 -30.63
C ALA A 317 10.72 -15.20 -29.87
N LYS A 318 10.67 -15.32 -28.54
CA LYS A 318 11.82 -15.71 -27.69
C LYS A 318 12.15 -17.22 -27.77
N LEU A 319 11.24 -18.04 -28.30
CA LEU A 319 11.43 -19.49 -28.35
C LEU A 319 12.32 -19.88 -29.53
N LYS A 320 13.27 -20.79 -29.29
CA LYS A 320 14.29 -21.21 -30.28
C LYS A 320 13.81 -22.33 -31.20
N THR A 321 12.75 -23.08 -30.84
CA THR A 321 12.31 -24.25 -31.63
C THR A 321 10.95 -23.99 -32.27
N GLN A 322 10.81 -24.42 -33.55
CA GLN A 322 9.55 -24.31 -34.29
C GLN A 322 8.37 -24.99 -33.55
N ALA A 323 8.57 -26.22 -33.07
CA ALA A 323 7.55 -26.94 -32.32
C ALA A 323 7.13 -26.26 -31.03
N GLY A 324 8.03 -25.51 -30.38
CA GLY A 324 7.72 -24.67 -29.23
C GLY A 324 6.89 -23.45 -29.63
N GLN A 325 7.25 -22.78 -30.74
CA GLN A 325 6.50 -21.67 -31.28
C GLN A 325 5.08 -22.07 -31.70
N ASP A 326 4.92 -23.20 -32.39
CA ASP A 326 3.62 -23.68 -32.88
C ASP A 326 2.68 -24.02 -31.73
N ARG A 327 3.17 -24.70 -30.69
CA ARG A 327 2.38 -24.94 -29.46
C ARG A 327 1.91 -23.65 -28.78
N LYS A 328 2.78 -22.65 -28.71
CA LYS A 328 2.44 -21.36 -28.10
C LYS A 328 1.49 -20.54 -28.98
N ARG A 329 1.54 -20.66 -30.31
CA ARG A 329 0.55 -20.03 -31.22
C ARG A 329 -0.84 -20.60 -31.00
N ILE A 330 -0.98 -21.93 -30.88
CA ILE A 330 -2.26 -22.56 -30.58
C ILE A 330 -2.79 -22.05 -29.22
N ALA A 331 -1.94 -21.98 -28.21
CA ALA A 331 -2.33 -21.45 -26.90
C ALA A 331 -2.72 -19.96 -26.96
N GLN A 332 -2.05 -19.15 -27.79
CA GLN A 332 -2.42 -17.74 -28.05
C GLN A 332 -3.81 -17.65 -28.68
N GLU A 333 -4.10 -18.42 -29.74
CA GLU A 333 -5.40 -18.43 -30.40
C GLU A 333 -6.52 -18.80 -29.43
N GLN A 334 -6.29 -19.84 -28.61
CA GLN A 334 -7.24 -20.27 -27.58
C GLN A 334 -7.47 -19.17 -26.53
N ALA A 335 -6.40 -18.48 -26.10
CA ALA A 335 -6.50 -17.39 -25.13
C ALA A 335 -7.31 -16.20 -25.68
N LEU A 336 -7.03 -15.78 -26.91
CA LEU A 336 -7.76 -14.67 -27.57
C LEU A 336 -9.24 -15.05 -27.79
N LYS A 337 -9.49 -16.30 -28.20
CA LYS A 337 -10.87 -16.81 -28.34
C LYS A 337 -11.60 -16.79 -27.00
N PHE A 338 -10.96 -17.25 -25.92
CA PHE A 338 -11.53 -17.24 -24.58
C PHE A 338 -11.94 -15.83 -24.14
N VAL A 339 -11.04 -14.84 -24.30
CA VAL A 339 -11.35 -13.44 -23.92
C VAL A 339 -12.55 -12.91 -24.71
N ARG A 340 -12.62 -13.17 -26.03
CA ARG A 340 -13.76 -12.74 -26.86
C ARG A 340 -15.07 -13.44 -26.48
N GLN A 341 -15.02 -14.72 -26.09
CA GLN A 341 -16.21 -15.46 -25.64
C GLN A 341 -16.77 -14.93 -24.30
N HIS A 342 -15.94 -14.29 -23.48
CA HIS A 342 -16.32 -13.71 -22.19
C HIS A 342 -16.37 -12.17 -22.23
N GLU A 343 -16.45 -11.56 -23.42
CA GLU A 343 -16.38 -10.10 -23.61
C GLU A 343 -17.38 -9.34 -22.74
N GLU A 344 -18.66 -9.76 -22.74
CA GLU A 344 -19.70 -9.13 -21.95
C GLU A 344 -19.40 -9.21 -20.45
N ASN A 345 -19.04 -10.41 -19.96
CA ASN A 345 -18.70 -10.62 -18.55
C ASN A 345 -17.47 -9.79 -18.12
N ILE A 346 -16.42 -9.75 -18.96
CA ILE A 346 -15.23 -8.94 -18.70
C ILE A 346 -15.59 -7.45 -18.66
N THR A 347 -16.41 -7.00 -19.61
CA THR A 347 -16.86 -5.61 -19.67
C THR A 347 -17.65 -5.21 -18.42
N ASN A 348 -18.56 -6.08 -17.96
CA ASN A 348 -19.35 -5.84 -16.75
C ASN A 348 -18.48 -5.78 -15.49
N VAL A 349 -17.53 -6.70 -15.33
CA VAL A 349 -16.61 -6.70 -14.18
C VAL A 349 -15.68 -5.48 -14.23
N TYR A 350 -15.21 -5.10 -15.40
CA TYR A 350 -14.37 -3.91 -15.58
C TYR A 350 -15.17 -2.60 -15.34
N PHE A 351 -16.42 -2.53 -15.76
CA PHE A 351 -17.31 -1.41 -15.44
C PHE A 351 -17.48 -1.25 -13.92
N LEU A 352 -17.74 -2.36 -13.22
CA LEU A 352 -17.85 -2.36 -11.76
C LEU A 352 -16.53 -1.92 -11.10
N PHE A 353 -15.38 -2.39 -11.61
CA PHE A 353 -14.06 -1.97 -11.15
C PHE A 353 -13.86 -0.45 -11.27
N LEU A 354 -14.19 0.14 -12.41
CA LEU A 354 -14.11 1.60 -12.60
C LEU A 354 -15.08 2.36 -11.70
N GLY A 355 -16.28 1.80 -11.47
CA GLY A 355 -17.24 2.38 -10.54
C GLY A 355 -16.72 2.43 -9.11
N ILE A 356 -16.11 1.33 -8.65
CA ILE A 356 -15.41 1.26 -7.35
C ILE A 356 -14.28 2.29 -7.27
N GLN A 357 -13.47 2.43 -8.34
CA GLN A 357 -12.43 3.46 -8.38
C GLN A 357 -12.99 4.87 -8.24
N ARG A 358 -14.05 5.21 -8.95
CA ARG A 358 -14.67 6.55 -8.87
C ARG A 358 -15.15 6.90 -7.47
N VAL A 359 -15.84 5.96 -6.80
CA VAL A 359 -16.29 6.17 -5.41
C VAL A 359 -15.10 6.30 -4.47
N LYS A 360 -14.07 5.47 -4.67
CA LYS A 360 -12.82 5.53 -3.93
C LYS A 360 -12.15 6.91 -4.04
N ASP A 361 -12.06 7.46 -5.27
CA ASP A 361 -11.43 8.76 -5.53
C ASP A 361 -12.20 9.90 -4.82
N VAL A 362 -13.54 9.83 -4.79
CA VAL A 362 -14.37 10.78 -4.03
C VAL A 362 -14.07 10.70 -2.53
N LEU A 363 -14.01 9.50 -1.97
CA LEU A 363 -13.68 9.30 -0.55
C LEU A 363 -12.29 9.83 -0.23
N GLU A 364 -11.31 9.58 -1.08
CA GLU A 364 -9.94 10.05 -0.91
C GLU A 364 -9.86 11.58 -0.83
N LEU A 365 -10.56 12.29 -1.72
CA LEU A 365 -10.67 13.75 -1.68
C LEU A 365 -11.23 14.27 -0.36
N HIS A 366 -12.19 13.55 0.25
CA HIS A 366 -12.76 13.95 1.54
C HIS A 366 -11.82 13.63 2.70
N TYR A 367 -11.16 12.46 2.71
CA TYR A 367 -10.14 12.14 3.70
C TYR A 367 -8.94 13.09 3.64
N ALA A 368 -8.57 13.57 2.45
CA ALA A 368 -7.52 14.57 2.28
C ALA A 368 -7.85 15.94 2.92
N LYS A 369 -9.13 16.25 3.18
CA LYS A 369 -9.52 17.46 3.92
C LYS A 369 -9.21 17.37 5.41
N ILE A 370 -9.05 16.15 5.97
CA ILE A 370 -8.68 15.91 7.37
C ILE A 370 -7.16 16.06 7.51
N ARG A 371 -6.61 17.25 7.31
CA ARG A 371 -5.18 17.49 7.34
C ARG A 371 -4.71 17.86 8.74
N GLN A 372 -3.58 17.30 9.15
CA GLN A 372 -2.84 17.70 10.34
C GLN A 372 -1.42 18.23 10.00
N ILE A 373 -0.92 17.90 8.82
CA ILE A 373 0.42 18.24 8.34
C ILE A 373 0.29 18.50 6.84
N ASP A 374 0.90 19.59 6.35
CA ASP A 374 0.94 19.89 4.93
C ASP A 374 1.90 18.96 4.21
N THR A 375 1.59 18.66 2.96
CA THR A 375 2.40 17.80 2.12
C THR A 375 2.68 18.43 0.77
N PHE A 376 3.92 18.29 0.32
CA PHE A 376 4.43 18.89 -0.90
C PHE A 376 5.26 17.90 -1.71
N ILE A 377 5.34 18.13 -3.01
CA ILE A 377 6.31 17.48 -3.90
C ILE A 377 7.29 18.53 -4.45
N ALA A 378 8.58 18.25 -4.34
CA ALA A 378 9.62 19.09 -4.92
C ALA A 378 9.68 18.91 -6.44
N ARG A 379 9.70 19.99 -7.18
CA ARG A 379 9.94 20.03 -8.62
C ARG A 379 11.44 20.11 -8.95
N PRO A 380 11.84 19.75 -10.18
CA PRO A 380 13.24 19.87 -10.60
C PRO A 380 13.81 21.31 -10.58
N ASP A 381 12.95 22.32 -10.69
CA ASP A 381 13.31 23.74 -10.63
C ASP A 381 13.46 24.28 -9.20
N GLY A 382 13.29 23.42 -8.19
CA GLY A 382 13.37 23.77 -6.77
C GLY A 382 12.07 24.32 -6.18
N SER A 383 11.02 24.50 -6.96
CA SER A 383 9.68 24.87 -6.46
C SER A 383 8.97 23.68 -5.86
N PHE A 384 7.84 23.93 -5.15
CA PHE A 384 7.04 22.92 -4.49
C PHE A 384 5.58 23.00 -4.94
N ASP A 385 5.02 21.86 -5.30
CA ASP A 385 3.57 21.71 -5.47
C ASP A 385 2.93 21.21 -4.18
N VAL A 386 1.78 21.74 -3.83
CA VAL A 386 0.92 21.18 -2.79
C VAL A 386 0.41 19.84 -3.31
N LYS A 387 0.63 18.78 -2.56
CA LYS A 387 0.12 17.44 -2.88
C LYS A 387 -0.71 16.90 -1.72
N PRO A 388 -1.80 16.15 -2.02
CA PRO A 388 -2.47 15.38 -0.98
C PRO A 388 -1.52 14.31 -0.44
N GLU A 389 -1.81 13.82 0.75
CA GLU A 389 -1.14 12.64 1.29
C GLU A 389 -1.40 11.40 0.41
N GLU A 390 -0.60 10.34 0.58
CA GLU A 390 -0.69 9.14 -0.29
C GLU A 390 -2.07 8.48 -0.26
N GLY A 391 -2.88 8.70 0.79
CA GLY A 391 -4.23 8.17 0.95
C GLY A 391 -4.48 7.60 2.35
N VAL A 392 -5.47 6.72 2.45
CA VAL A 392 -5.86 6.09 3.70
C VAL A 392 -5.90 4.57 3.60
N VAL A 393 -5.77 3.92 4.73
CA VAL A 393 -6.02 2.48 4.89
C VAL A 393 -7.28 2.32 5.73
N ILE A 394 -8.23 1.51 5.26
CA ILE A 394 -9.42 1.15 6.00
C ILE A 394 -9.21 -0.26 6.53
N VAL A 395 -9.48 -0.43 7.80
CA VAL A 395 -9.33 -1.68 8.53
C VAL A 395 -10.69 -2.17 8.99
N ASP A 396 -10.98 -3.45 8.74
CA ASP A 396 -12.15 -4.18 9.28
C ASP A 396 -11.72 -4.98 10.52
N HIS A 397 -12.09 -4.50 11.71
CA HIS A 397 -11.75 -5.15 12.97
C HIS A 397 -12.36 -6.54 13.13
N LEU A 398 -13.47 -6.81 12.47
CA LEU A 398 -14.13 -8.11 12.60
C LEU A 398 -13.54 -9.17 11.66
N GLY A 399 -12.85 -8.74 10.59
CA GLY A 399 -12.13 -9.63 9.66
C GLY A 399 -13.01 -10.72 9.02
N THR A 400 -14.34 -10.57 9.08
CA THR A 400 -15.29 -11.61 8.68
C THR A 400 -15.28 -11.91 7.20
N GLY A 401 -14.70 -11.02 6.41
CA GLY A 401 -14.61 -11.14 4.94
C GLY A 401 -13.35 -11.86 4.44
N GLY A 402 -12.31 -11.98 5.26
CA GLY A 402 -11.00 -12.54 4.91
C GLY A 402 -10.00 -11.51 4.35
N THR A 403 -10.42 -10.24 4.15
CA THR A 403 -9.53 -9.10 3.97
C THR A 403 -9.65 -8.23 5.21
N GLU A 404 -8.56 -8.07 5.95
CA GLU A 404 -8.56 -7.31 7.20
C GLU A 404 -8.33 -5.81 6.97
N ALA A 405 -7.71 -5.43 5.87
CA ALA A 405 -7.45 -4.04 5.53
C ALA A 405 -7.24 -3.83 4.04
N VAL A 406 -7.64 -2.66 3.55
CA VAL A 406 -7.44 -2.22 2.16
C VAL A 406 -6.95 -0.79 2.11
N LYS A 407 -6.18 -0.44 1.08
CA LYS A 407 -5.74 0.94 0.87
C LYS A 407 -6.60 1.66 -0.16
N ILE A 408 -6.98 2.88 0.18
CA ILE A 408 -7.60 3.87 -0.70
C ILE A 408 -6.50 4.88 -1.06
N VAL A 409 -6.01 4.81 -2.28
CA VAL A 409 -4.90 5.63 -2.79
C VAL A 409 -5.18 5.97 -4.24
N ASP A 410 -4.96 7.22 -4.64
CA ASP A 410 -5.00 7.58 -6.06
C ASP A 410 -3.91 6.81 -6.82
N ARG A 411 -4.38 5.79 -7.54
CA ARG A 411 -3.50 4.87 -8.25
C ARG A 411 -2.83 5.52 -9.45
N LEU A 412 -3.54 6.44 -10.12
CA LEU A 412 -3.01 7.13 -11.29
C LEU A 412 -1.95 8.16 -10.90
N GLU A 413 -2.11 8.83 -9.77
CA GLU A 413 -1.16 9.82 -9.31
C GLU A 413 0.05 9.18 -8.60
N PHE A 414 -0.16 8.46 -7.50
CA PHE A 414 0.94 7.96 -6.65
C PHE A 414 1.64 6.72 -7.20
N SER A 415 0.91 5.75 -7.72
CA SER A 415 1.54 4.54 -8.28
C SER A 415 2.34 4.87 -9.53
N ARG A 416 1.84 5.77 -10.38
CA ARG A 416 2.56 6.25 -11.57
C ARG A 416 3.88 6.93 -11.21
N GLU A 417 3.88 7.84 -10.23
CA GLU A 417 5.08 8.55 -9.79
C GLU A 417 6.14 7.61 -9.22
N ASN A 418 5.74 6.62 -8.43
CA ASN A 418 6.64 5.58 -7.95
C ASN A 418 7.27 4.75 -9.08
N PHE A 419 6.50 4.42 -10.13
CA PHE A 419 7.03 3.74 -11.31
C PHE A 419 8.01 4.59 -12.12
N LEU A 420 7.79 5.90 -12.20
CA LEU A 420 8.68 6.83 -12.91
C LEU A 420 9.99 7.05 -12.15
N LYS A 421 9.97 7.07 -10.81
CA LYS A 421 11.16 7.21 -9.95
C LYS A 421 12.14 6.05 -10.11
N VAL A 422 11.63 4.81 -10.26
CA VAL A 422 12.46 3.61 -10.47
C VAL A 422 13.24 3.65 -11.79
N ARG A 423 12.75 4.38 -12.79
CA ARG A 423 13.43 4.54 -14.09
C ARG A 423 14.50 5.64 -14.11
N ARG A 424 14.52 6.53 -13.11
CA ARG A 424 15.48 7.66 -13.01
C ARG A 424 16.69 7.36 -12.13
N LYS A 425 16.73 6.18 -11.50
CA LYS A 425 17.89 5.62 -10.78
C LYS A 425 18.51 4.51 -11.63
#